data_8ce1d947b6e2764d698646257026499b
#
_entry.id   8ce1d947b6e2764d698646257026499b
#
_cell.length_a   1.000
_cell.length_b   1.000
_cell.length_c   1.000
_cell.angle_alpha   90.00
_cell.angle_beta   90.00
_cell.angle_gamma   90.00
#
_symmetry.space_group_name_H-M   'P 1'
#
loop_
_entity.id
_entity.type
_entity.pdbx_description
1 polymer ?
#
loop_
_entity_poly.entity_id
_entity_poly.type
_entity_poly.pdbx_seq_one_letter_code
_entity_poly.pdbx_strand_id
1 'polypeptide(L)'
;MKIRAQIGMVLNLDKCIGCHTCSVTCKNVWTSRPGMEYAWFNNVETKPGIGYPKEWENQDKWNGGWIRKANGKIEPRQGARWTLLMRIFANPNLPEIDDYYEPFTFDYAHLQSAPESKTVPTARARSLITGQRMEKIEWGPNWEELLGGEFSKRRKDKNFDDIQNDIYGQFENTFMMYLPRLCEHCLNPACVASCPSGSIYKREEDGIVLIDQDKCRGWRMCVSACPYKKIYYNWKSGKAEKCIFCYPRIEAGQPTVCSETCVGRIRYLGVLLYDADRIEAAAATEHDRDLYQAQLDIFLDPNDPKVIEQARLDGIPEQWLQAARKSPVYKMAVEWKVALPLHPEYRTLPMVWYVPPLSPISAAANAGHIGINGEIPDVKQLRIPVKYLANLLTAGDTQPVERALERMLAMRAYQREKHVEGRINTAALDQVQMTQAEVEEMYHVMAIANYEDRFVIPSTHREYAEDTFDMRGGCGFSFGNGCSDGASEASLFGGPKRRTIPIKAEV
;
A
#
# COMPACT_ATOMS: atom_id res chain seq x y z
N MET A 1 2.45 -27.11 11.26
CA MET A 1 2.91 -25.96 10.48
C MET A 1 2.40 -26.15 9.05
N LYS A 2 1.55 -25.25 8.60
CA LYS A 2 1.07 -25.23 7.21
C LYS A 2 1.64 -24.02 6.52
N ILE A 3 2.56 -24.23 5.59
CA ILE A 3 3.23 -23.15 4.88
C ILE A 3 2.37 -22.65 3.72
N ARG A 4 2.24 -21.34 3.60
CA ARG A 4 1.60 -20.64 2.49
C ARG A 4 2.54 -19.55 1.98
N ALA A 5 2.31 -19.16 0.73
CA ALA A 5 3.01 -18.05 0.10
C ALA A 5 2.05 -16.88 -0.15
N GLN A 6 2.55 -15.67 -0.02
CA GLN A 6 1.80 -14.47 -0.39
C GLN A 6 2.69 -13.45 -1.05
N ILE A 7 2.19 -12.77 -2.08
CA ILE A 7 2.82 -11.57 -2.61
C ILE A 7 2.54 -10.40 -1.67
N GLY A 8 3.61 -9.74 -1.23
CA GLY A 8 3.60 -8.52 -0.45
C GLY A 8 4.15 -7.34 -1.23
N MET A 9 3.99 -6.15 -0.65
CA MET A 9 4.52 -4.90 -1.20
C MET A 9 5.24 -4.12 -0.10
N VAL A 10 6.35 -3.48 -0.45
CA VAL A 10 6.98 -2.43 0.37
C VAL A 10 6.87 -1.09 -0.33
N LEU A 11 6.61 -0.05 0.44
CA LEU A 11 6.54 1.34 0.02
C LEU A 11 7.60 2.15 0.77
N ASN A 12 8.60 2.63 0.07
CA ASN A 12 9.64 3.47 0.67
C ASN A 12 9.17 4.92 0.72
N LEU A 13 8.67 5.35 1.89
CA LEU A 13 8.13 6.70 2.07
C LEU A 13 9.21 7.79 2.01
N ASP A 14 10.45 7.45 2.34
CA ASP A 14 11.58 8.36 2.29
C ASP A 14 11.86 8.92 0.89
N LYS A 15 11.49 8.16 -0.16
CA LYS A 15 11.63 8.54 -1.57
C LYS A 15 10.34 9.04 -2.20
N CYS A 16 9.22 9.03 -1.49
CA CYS A 16 7.93 9.45 -2.06
C CYS A 16 7.86 10.97 -2.17
N ILE A 17 7.67 11.47 -3.38
CA ILE A 17 7.59 12.91 -3.69
C ILE A 17 6.15 13.42 -3.85
N GLY A 18 5.14 12.58 -3.58
CA GLY A 18 3.74 12.95 -3.71
C GLY A 18 3.26 13.29 -5.13
N CYS A 19 3.90 12.76 -6.17
CA CYS A 19 3.57 13.10 -7.57
C CYS A 19 2.23 12.53 -8.07
N HIS A 20 1.55 11.71 -7.29
CA HIS A 20 0.26 11.07 -7.58
C HIS A 20 0.17 10.22 -8.87
N THR A 21 1.26 10.05 -9.63
CA THR A 21 1.25 9.24 -10.87
C THR A 21 0.69 7.84 -10.63
N CYS A 22 1.07 7.19 -9.54
CA CYS A 22 0.54 5.87 -9.17
C CYS A 22 -0.96 5.88 -8.88
N SER A 23 -1.51 6.98 -8.37
CA SER A 23 -2.94 7.13 -8.08
C SER A 23 -3.73 7.35 -9.37
N VAL A 24 -3.27 8.27 -10.20
CA VAL A 24 -3.94 8.61 -11.48
C VAL A 24 -3.95 7.41 -12.42
N THR A 25 -2.81 6.72 -12.58
CA THR A 25 -2.74 5.55 -13.46
C THR A 25 -3.64 4.42 -12.96
N CYS A 26 -3.61 4.14 -11.65
CA CYS A 26 -4.51 3.15 -11.05
C CYS A 26 -5.99 3.55 -11.25
N LYS A 27 -6.31 4.84 -11.08
CA LYS A 27 -7.65 5.39 -11.32
C LYS A 27 -8.12 5.13 -12.75
N ASN A 28 -7.30 5.47 -13.72
CA ASN A 28 -7.62 5.32 -15.14
C ASN A 28 -7.84 3.86 -15.54
N VAL A 29 -7.05 2.95 -14.99
CA VAL A 29 -7.15 1.52 -15.31
C VAL A 29 -8.36 0.86 -14.64
N TRP A 30 -8.65 1.21 -13.37
CA TRP A 30 -9.58 0.40 -12.56
C TRP A 30 -10.86 1.11 -12.15
N THR A 31 -10.86 2.41 -11.90
CA THR A 31 -12.01 3.09 -11.28
C THR A 31 -12.56 4.27 -12.08
N SER A 32 -11.99 4.59 -13.25
CA SER A 32 -12.49 5.64 -14.12
C SER A 32 -13.69 5.13 -14.95
N ARG A 33 -14.77 4.76 -14.27
CA ARG A 33 -15.99 4.19 -14.87
C ARG A 33 -17.22 4.50 -14.04
N PRO A 34 -18.42 4.48 -14.66
CA PRO A 34 -19.67 4.86 -14.00
C PRO A 34 -19.93 4.07 -12.71
N GLY A 35 -20.23 4.79 -11.63
CA GLY A 35 -20.50 4.26 -10.30
C GLY A 35 -19.28 4.12 -9.41
N MET A 36 -18.06 4.34 -9.97
CA MET A 36 -16.77 4.23 -9.25
C MET A 36 -15.95 5.53 -9.33
N GLU A 37 -16.53 6.62 -9.79
CA GLU A 37 -15.82 7.88 -10.01
C GLU A 37 -15.21 8.43 -8.73
N TYR A 38 -15.86 8.23 -7.59
CA TYR A 38 -15.37 8.65 -6.29
C TYR A 38 -14.27 7.74 -5.71
N ALA A 39 -14.13 6.52 -6.23
CA ALA A 39 -13.25 5.50 -5.65
C ALA A 39 -11.80 5.65 -6.12
N TRP A 40 -10.87 5.47 -5.17
CA TRP A 40 -9.44 5.46 -5.41
C TRP A 40 -8.84 4.19 -4.79
N PHE A 41 -8.58 3.16 -5.61
CA PHE A 41 -7.96 1.92 -5.12
C PHE A 41 -6.57 2.17 -4.57
N ASN A 42 -5.81 3.03 -5.22
CA ASN A 42 -4.56 3.58 -4.71
C ASN A 42 -4.68 5.11 -4.62
N ASN A 43 -4.35 5.69 -3.49
CA ASN A 43 -4.26 7.12 -3.29
C ASN A 43 -2.98 7.47 -2.53
N VAL A 44 -2.52 8.71 -2.63
CA VAL A 44 -1.40 9.23 -1.86
C VAL A 44 -1.95 10.33 -0.95
N GLU A 45 -1.76 10.17 0.33
CA GLU A 45 -2.18 11.12 1.35
C GLU A 45 -0.99 11.92 1.84
N THR A 46 -1.22 13.19 2.12
CA THR A 46 -0.25 13.99 2.88
C THR A 46 -0.47 13.72 4.36
N LYS A 47 0.60 13.42 5.08
CA LYS A 47 0.61 13.22 6.53
C LYS A 47 1.55 14.21 7.21
N PRO A 48 1.10 14.79 8.33
CA PRO A 48 -0.19 14.66 9.02
C PRO A 48 -1.37 15.15 8.20
N GLY A 49 -2.55 14.50 8.35
CA GLY A 49 -3.76 14.85 7.63
C GLY A 49 -4.91 13.88 7.89
N ILE A 50 -6.12 14.25 7.50
CA ILE A 50 -7.35 13.48 7.81
C ILE A 50 -7.60 12.29 6.90
N GLY A 51 -6.89 12.19 5.77
CA GLY A 51 -6.94 11.02 4.87
C GLY A 51 -8.16 10.93 3.96
N TYR A 52 -8.27 9.79 3.25
CA TYR A 52 -9.35 9.48 2.31
C TYR A 52 -9.83 8.03 2.51
N PRO A 53 -11.08 7.79 2.89
CA PRO A 53 -12.09 8.80 3.29
C PRO A 53 -11.64 9.61 4.52
N LYS A 54 -12.31 10.72 4.75
CA LYS A 54 -11.99 11.62 5.87
C LYS A 54 -11.98 10.86 7.20
N GLU A 55 -10.91 11.06 7.99
CA GLU A 55 -10.73 10.44 9.30
C GLU A 55 -10.78 8.91 9.30
N TRP A 56 -10.31 8.25 8.24
CA TRP A 56 -10.38 6.78 8.11
C TRP A 56 -9.69 6.03 9.27
N GLU A 57 -8.72 6.64 9.94
CA GLU A 57 -8.01 6.07 11.09
C GLU A 57 -8.85 6.07 12.37
N ASN A 58 -9.91 6.85 12.42
CA ASN A 58 -10.80 6.92 13.59
C ASN A 58 -11.72 5.69 13.67
N GLN A 59 -11.26 4.63 14.33
CA GLN A 59 -12.03 3.40 14.46
C GLN A 59 -13.18 3.48 15.50
N ASP A 60 -13.25 4.54 16.29
CA ASP A 60 -14.42 4.80 17.14
C ASP A 60 -15.62 5.21 16.28
N LYS A 61 -15.37 5.96 15.19
CA LYS A 61 -16.37 6.29 14.16
C LYS A 61 -16.64 5.09 13.25
N TRP A 62 -15.59 4.44 12.75
CA TRP A 62 -15.69 3.48 11.65
C TRP A 62 -15.86 2.04 12.08
N ASN A 63 -15.44 1.71 13.29
CA ASN A 63 -15.61 0.37 13.89
C ASN A 63 -15.09 -0.79 13.00
N GLY A 64 -13.94 -0.57 12.32
CA GLY A 64 -13.28 -1.56 11.46
C GLY A 64 -12.22 -2.37 12.17
N GLY A 65 -11.76 -3.46 11.54
CA GLY A 65 -10.73 -4.35 12.08
C GLY A 65 -11.26 -5.35 13.11
N TRP A 66 -10.36 -5.80 13.98
CA TRP A 66 -10.62 -6.80 15.00
C TRP A 66 -10.44 -6.24 16.41
N ILE A 67 -11.10 -6.84 17.37
CA ILE A 67 -10.88 -6.62 18.80
C ILE A 67 -10.55 -7.94 19.49
N ARG A 68 -9.68 -7.88 20.51
CA ARG A 68 -9.41 -8.99 21.42
C ARG A 68 -10.37 -8.90 22.61
N LYS A 69 -11.12 -9.97 22.85
CA LYS A 69 -12.01 -10.09 23.99
C LYS A 69 -11.23 -10.48 25.24
N ALA A 70 -11.83 -10.30 26.42
CA ALA A 70 -11.22 -10.68 27.70
C ALA A 70 -10.84 -12.17 27.79
N ASN A 71 -11.53 -13.03 27.04
CA ASN A 71 -11.24 -14.47 26.94
C ASN A 71 -10.08 -14.80 25.97
N GLY A 72 -9.36 -13.81 25.45
CA GLY A 72 -8.25 -13.96 24.52
C GLY A 72 -8.63 -14.18 23.05
N LYS A 73 -9.89 -14.39 22.72
CA LYS A 73 -10.35 -14.56 21.34
C LYS A 73 -10.49 -13.23 20.62
N ILE A 74 -10.22 -13.25 19.32
CA ILE A 74 -10.46 -12.10 18.45
C ILE A 74 -11.85 -12.18 17.80
N GLU A 75 -12.46 -11.03 17.62
CA GLU A 75 -13.75 -10.88 16.96
C GLU A 75 -13.75 -9.63 16.10
N PRO A 76 -14.40 -9.63 14.90
CA PRO A 76 -14.57 -8.41 14.14
C PRO A 76 -15.25 -7.31 14.99
N ARG A 77 -14.77 -6.08 14.94
CA ARG A 77 -15.38 -4.94 15.66
C ARG A 77 -16.86 -4.75 15.30
N GLN A 78 -17.25 -5.15 14.10
CA GLN A 78 -18.65 -5.11 13.63
C GLN A 78 -19.56 -6.09 14.40
N GLY A 79 -18.99 -7.00 15.18
CA GLY A 79 -19.69 -7.99 15.99
C GLY A 79 -19.67 -9.40 15.40
N ALA A 80 -20.23 -10.35 16.16
CA ALA A 80 -20.34 -11.74 15.75
C ALA A 80 -21.29 -11.93 14.55
N ARG A 81 -21.27 -13.12 13.97
CA ARG A 81 -22.03 -13.46 12.75
C ARG A 81 -23.51 -13.10 12.81
N TRP A 82 -24.17 -13.28 13.96
CA TRP A 82 -25.57 -12.88 14.17
C TRP A 82 -25.77 -11.36 14.11
N THR A 83 -24.89 -10.60 14.74
CA THR A 83 -24.92 -9.13 14.68
C THR A 83 -24.73 -8.63 13.25
N LEU A 84 -23.84 -9.26 12.50
CA LEU A 84 -23.61 -8.94 11.08
C LEU A 84 -24.85 -9.20 10.22
N LEU A 85 -25.56 -10.31 10.46
CA LEU A 85 -26.80 -10.62 9.75
C LEU A 85 -27.90 -9.58 10.04
N MET A 86 -28.06 -9.17 11.29
CA MET A 86 -29.02 -8.13 11.65
C MET A 86 -28.66 -6.75 11.06
N ARG A 87 -27.38 -6.45 10.92
CA ARG A 87 -26.88 -5.20 10.32
C ARG A 87 -27.00 -5.13 8.80
N ILE A 88 -27.41 -6.17 8.11
CA ILE A 88 -27.70 -6.12 6.67
C ILE A 88 -28.70 -5.02 6.35
N PHE A 89 -29.67 -4.78 7.23
CA PHE A 89 -30.74 -3.79 7.04
C PHE A 89 -30.36 -2.39 7.55
N ALA A 90 -29.37 -2.28 8.44
CA ALA A 90 -28.94 -1.00 9.02
C ALA A 90 -27.46 -1.06 9.42
N ASN A 91 -26.58 -0.55 8.57
CA ASN A 91 -25.14 -0.48 8.84
C ASN A 91 -24.72 0.97 9.15
N PRO A 92 -24.58 1.35 10.44
CA PRO A 92 -24.32 2.72 10.83
C PRO A 92 -22.87 3.19 10.59
N ASN A 93 -21.96 2.27 10.27
CA ASN A 93 -20.54 2.56 10.11
C ASN A 93 -20.09 2.65 8.63
N LEU A 94 -21.03 2.92 7.73
CA LEU A 94 -20.73 3.13 6.32
C LEU A 94 -20.25 4.56 6.09
N PRO A 95 -19.20 4.76 5.30
CA PRO A 95 -18.86 6.09 4.82
C PRO A 95 -19.98 6.68 3.94
N GLU A 96 -20.28 7.94 4.15
CA GLU A 96 -21.15 8.73 3.33
C GLU A 96 -20.36 9.36 2.17
N ILE A 97 -21.06 9.97 1.21
CA ILE A 97 -20.40 10.58 0.06
C ILE A 97 -19.51 11.75 0.47
N ASP A 98 -19.89 12.48 1.52
CA ASP A 98 -19.12 13.60 2.06
C ASP A 98 -17.82 13.19 2.78
N ASP A 99 -17.71 11.92 3.18
CA ASP A 99 -16.45 11.37 3.69
C ASP A 99 -15.43 11.12 2.56
N TYR A 100 -15.94 10.97 1.32
CA TYR A 100 -15.14 10.92 0.10
C TYR A 100 -15.21 12.29 -0.56
N TYR A 101 -14.10 12.89 -0.88
CA TYR A 101 -14.10 14.14 -1.61
C TYR A 101 -14.88 14.00 -2.90
N GLU A 102 -15.75 14.96 -3.21
CA GLU A 102 -16.62 14.89 -4.35
C GLU A 102 -15.83 14.83 -5.67
N PRO A 103 -15.98 13.77 -6.46
CA PRO A 103 -15.28 13.66 -7.74
C PRO A 103 -15.82 14.65 -8.76
N PHE A 104 -14.94 15.25 -9.54
CA PHE A 104 -15.28 16.26 -10.49
C PHE A 104 -14.55 16.11 -11.82
N THR A 105 -15.07 16.76 -12.85
CA THR A 105 -14.43 16.97 -14.13
C THR A 105 -14.55 18.44 -14.52
N PHE A 106 -13.79 18.86 -15.53
CA PHE A 106 -13.96 20.19 -16.08
C PHE A 106 -14.92 20.19 -17.25
N ASP A 107 -15.65 21.31 -17.45
CA ASP A 107 -16.60 21.50 -18.53
C ASP A 107 -15.85 21.83 -19.85
N TYR A 108 -15.19 20.82 -20.42
CA TYR A 108 -14.41 20.97 -21.66
C TYR A 108 -15.26 21.32 -22.87
N ALA A 109 -16.52 20.85 -22.89
CA ALA A 109 -17.45 21.18 -23.98
C ALA A 109 -17.73 22.70 -24.06
N HIS A 110 -17.76 23.37 -22.92
CA HIS A 110 -17.91 24.82 -22.88
C HIS A 110 -16.70 25.55 -23.49
N LEU A 111 -15.49 25.06 -23.27
CA LEU A 111 -14.28 25.64 -23.91
C LEU A 111 -14.32 25.51 -25.42
N GLN A 112 -14.79 24.37 -25.94
CA GLN A 112 -14.87 24.10 -27.38
C GLN A 112 -15.98 24.86 -28.08
N SER A 113 -17.07 25.11 -27.38
CA SER A 113 -18.29 25.79 -27.93
C SER A 113 -18.41 27.24 -27.52
N ALA A 114 -17.47 27.80 -26.78
CA ALA A 114 -17.54 29.18 -26.33
C ALA A 114 -17.48 30.15 -27.51
N PRO A 115 -18.40 31.15 -27.58
CA PRO A 115 -18.36 32.15 -28.64
C PRO A 115 -17.13 33.04 -28.53
N GLU A 116 -16.70 33.60 -29.65
CA GLU A 116 -15.63 34.61 -29.64
C GLU A 116 -15.98 35.75 -28.68
N SER A 117 -15.08 36.04 -27.79
CA SER A 117 -15.22 37.14 -26.82
C SER A 117 -13.87 37.75 -26.47
N LYS A 118 -13.91 38.95 -25.88
CA LYS A 118 -12.70 39.63 -25.40
C LYS A 118 -12.09 38.95 -24.15
N THR A 119 -12.82 38.04 -23.53
CA THR A 119 -12.40 37.29 -22.35
C THR A 119 -12.14 35.82 -22.74
N VAL A 120 -11.04 35.25 -22.19
CA VAL A 120 -10.70 33.86 -22.43
C VAL A 120 -11.73 32.95 -21.76
N PRO A 121 -12.31 31.96 -22.46
CA PRO A 121 -13.25 31.02 -21.84
C PRO A 121 -12.52 30.18 -20.77
N THR A 122 -13.20 29.95 -19.66
CA THR A 122 -12.66 29.20 -18.54
C THR A 122 -13.45 27.91 -18.31
N ALA A 123 -12.78 26.76 -18.25
CA ALA A 123 -13.40 25.52 -17.83
C ALA A 123 -13.77 25.63 -16.35
N ARG A 124 -14.99 25.27 -16.01
CA ARG A 124 -15.48 25.21 -14.62
C ARG A 124 -15.59 23.78 -14.17
N ALA A 125 -15.24 23.52 -12.91
CA ALA A 125 -15.42 22.21 -12.33
C ALA A 125 -16.92 21.85 -12.24
N ARG A 126 -17.21 20.61 -12.57
CA ARG A 126 -18.54 20.03 -12.52
C ARG A 126 -18.50 18.73 -11.77
N SER A 127 -19.38 18.57 -10.77
CA SER A 127 -19.50 17.34 -10.02
C SER A 127 -19.84 16.16 -10.92
N LEU A 128 -19.16 15.03 -10.75
CA LEU A 128 -19.50 13.77 -11.42
C LEU A 128 -20.69 13.06 -10.77
N ILE A 129 -21.09 13.50 -9.58
CA ILE A 129 -22.24 12.94 -8.84
C ILE A 129 -23.53 13.67 -9.22
N THR A 130 -23.53 14.99 -9.06
CA THR A 130 -24.74 15.82 -9.28
C THR A 130 -24.85 16.35 -10.71
N GLY A 131 -23.76 16.35 -11.47
CA GLY A 131 -23.66 16.98 -12.78
C GLY A 131 -23.70 18.51 -12.75
N GLN A 132 -23.75 19.12 -11.58
CA GLN A 132 -23.82 20.58 -11.42
C GLN A 132 -22.42 21.22 -11.32
N ARG A 133 -22.35 22.52 -11.56
CA ARG A 133 -21.12 23.28 -11.32
C ARG A 133 -20.79 23.31 -9.83
N MET A 134 -19.51 23.14 -9.54
CA MET A 134 -19.00 23.22 -8.17
C MET A 134 -18.54 24.67 -7.89
N GLU A 135 -18.96 25.20 -6.76
CA GLU A 135 -18.49 26.50 -6.28
C GLU A 135 -17.09 26.40 -5.66
N LYS A 136 -16.83 25.30 -4.99
CA LYS A 136 -15.55 24.97 -4.35
C LYS A 136 -15.11 23.58 -4.79
N ILE A 137 -13.85 23.44 -5.15
CA ILE A 137 -13.21 22.16 -5.42
C ILE A 137 -12.50 21.72 -4.15
N GLU A 138 -12.90 20.57 -3.60
CA GLU A 138 -12.13 19.86 -2.60
C GLU A 138 -11.38 18.73 -3.29
N TRP A 139 -10.07 18.86 -3.40
CA TRP A 139 -9.25 17.85 -4.05
C TRP A 139 -9.21 16.57 -3.21
N GLY A 140 -9.68 15.50 -3.74
CA GLY A 140 -9.43 14.16 -3.19
C GLY A 140 -8.34 13.46 -3.99
N PRO A 141 -7.63 12.59 -3.37
CA PRO A 141 -7.47 12.26 -1.96
C PRO A 141 -6.31 13.05 -1.34
N ASN A 142 -6.58 14.12 -0.62
CA ASN A 142 -5.61 15.02 0.00
C ASN A 142 -4.62 15.70 -0.96
N TRP A 143 -5.04 16.02 -2.16
CA TRP A 143 -4.25 16.83 -3.10
C TRP A 143 -4.45 18.32 -2.78
N GLU A 144 -4.28 18.68 -1.56
CA GLU A 144 -4.49 20.06 -1.16
C GLU A 144 -3.30 20.92 -1.54
N GLU A 145 -3.58 22.11 -2.03
CA GLU A 145 -2.59 23.09 -2.46
C GLU A 145 -1.58 23.45 -1.37
N LEU A 146 -1.98 23.31 -0.12
CA LEU A 146 -1.17 23.55 1.06
C LEU A 146 -0.70 22.24 1.66
N LEU A 147 0.17 21.53 0.99
CA LEU A 147 0.97 20.38 1.47
C LEU A 147 0.54 19.86 2.86
N GLY A 148 -0.56 19.11 2.92
CA GLY A 148 -1.14 18.59 4.17
C GLY A 148 -2.44 19.24 4.62
N GLY A 149 -2.96 20.22 3.85
CA GLY A 149 -4.19 20.93 4.16
C GLY A 149 -4.08 22.01 5.21
N GLU A 150 -5.21 22.62 5.52
CA GLU A 150 -5.30 23.65 6.54
C GLU A 150 -4.84 23.11 7.92
N PHE A 151 -4.23 23.95 8.73
CA PHE A 151 -3.81 23.63 10.09
C PHE A 151 -4.91 22.94 10.91
N SER A 152 -6.15 23.42 10.81
CA SER A 152 -7.32 22.84 11.47
C SER A 152 -7.58 21.37 11.09
N LYS A 153 -7.23 20.96 9.86
CA LYS A 153 -7.38 19.60 9.38
C LYS A 153 -6.20 18.73 9.82
N ARG A 154 -4.96 19.23 9.74
CA ARG A 154 -3.77 18.52 10.20
C ARG A 154 -3.79 18.22 11.69
N ARG A 155 -4.27 19.17 12.49
CA ARG A 155 -4.42 19.01 13.94
C ARG A 155 -5.36 17.87 14.33
N LYS A 156 -6.26 17.44 13.45
CA LYS A 156 -7.17 16.31 13.65
C LYS A 156 -6.56 14.95 13.33
N ASP A 157 -5.30 14.90 12.92
CA ASP A 157 -4.62 13.61 12.69
C ASP A 157 -4.52 12.85 14.01
N LYS A 158 -5.09 11.63 14.03
CA LYS A 158 -5.20 10.80 15.22
C LYS A 158 -3.84 10.31 15.76
N ASN A 159 -2.80 10.34 14.95
CA ASN A 159 -1.49 9.84 15.32
C ASN A 159 -0.68 10.84 16.16
N PHE A 160 -1.15 12.07 16.31
CA PHE A 160 -0.54 13.02 17.22
C PHE A 160 -0.97 12.80 18.67
N ASP A 161 0.01 12.76 19.58
CA ASP A 161 -0.21 13.01 20.98
C ASP A 161 -0.43 14.52 21.23
N ASP A 162 -1.13 14.90 22.31
CA ASP A 162 -1.48 16.30 22.61
C ASP A 162 -0.29 17.26 22.53
N ILE A 163 0.86 16.88 23.11
CA ILE A 163 2.08 17.71 23.10
C ILE A 163 2.66 17.80 21.68
N GLN A 164 2.64 16.74 20.90
CA GLN A 164 3.13 16.75 19.51
C GLN A 164 2.21 17.57 18.61
N ASN A 165 0.92 17.55 18.86
CA ASN A 165 -0.04 18.36 18.15
C ASN A 165 0.27 19.87 18.28
N ASP A 166 0.65 20.33 19.46
CA ASP A 166 1.01 21.72 19.67
C ASP A 166 2.35 22.10 19.02
N ILE A 167 3.33 21.22 19.03
CA ILE A 167 4.65 21.48 18.42
C ILE A 167 4.61 21.38 16.88
N TYR A 168 4.10 20.28 16.36
CA TYR A 168 4.14 19.99 14.91
C TYR A 168 2.95 20.59 14.16
N GLY A 169 1.85 20.87 14.86
CA GLY A 169 0.69 21.54 14.29
C GLY A 169 0.91 23.02 14.02
N GLN A 170 1.75 23.71 14.80
CA GLN A 170 2.00 25.17 14.64
C GLN A 170 3.01 25.47 13.53
N PHE A 171 3.91 24.56 13.20
CA PHE A 171 4.98 24.76 12.23
C PHE A 171 4.72 23.96 10.96
N GLU A 172 4.17 24.57 9.95
CA GLU A 172 3.85 23.93 8.66
C GLU A 172 5.04 23.21 8.00
N ASN A 173 6.25 23.67 8.26
CA ASN A 173 7.47 23.15 7.64
C ASN A 173 8.24 22.14 8.52
N THR A 174 7.69 21.70 9.65
CA THR A 174 8.48 20.90 10.59
C THR A 174 8.55 19.44 10.20
N PHE A 175 7.42 18.85 9.79
CA PHE A 175 7.36 17.47 9.34
C PHE A 175 6.18 17.25 8.39
N MET A 176 6.48 16.67 7.26
CA MET A 176 5.49 16.26 6.27
C MET A 176 6.01 15.04 5.55
N MET A 177 5.12 14.09 5.28
CA MET A 177 5.40 12.94 4.45
C MET A 177 4.22 12.61 3.55
N TYR A 178 4.47 11.83 2.52
CA TYR A 178 3.44 11.27 1.66
C TYR A 178 3.21 9.81 1.98
N LEU A 179 1.95 9.43 2.19
CA LEU A 179 1.54 8.07 2.50
C LEU A 179 0.70 7.48 1.34
N PRO A 180 1.30 6.76 0.42
CA PRO A 180 0.55 6.00 -0.59
C PRO A 180 -0.21 4.86 0.08
N ARG A 181 -1.52 4.81 -0.11
CA ARG A 181 -2.39 3.78 0.48
C ARG A 181 -3.14 3.00 -0.57
N LEU A 182 -3.19 1.71 -0.40
CA LEU A 182 -3.98 0.79 -1.22
C LEU A 182 -4.61 -0.28 -0.30
N CYS A 183 -5.22 -1.32 -0.85
CA CYS A 183 -5.67 -2.45 -0.03
C CYS A 183 -4.45 -3.21 0.51
N GLU A 184 -4.45 -3.49 1.79
CA GLU A 184 -3.34 -4.14 2.49
C GLU A 184 -3.27 -5.66 2.24
N HIS A 185 -4.26 -6.27 1.58
CA HIS A 185 -4.34 -7.70 1.32
C HIS A 185 -3.96 -8.58 2.53
N CYS A 186 -4.51 -8.23 3.67
CA CYS A 186 -4.18 -8.71 5.01
C CYS A 186 -4.09 -10.25 5.12
N LEU A 187 -3.25 -10.76 6.03
CA LEU A 187 -3.25 -12.18 6.40
C LEU A 187 -4.51 -12.55 7.17
N ASN A 188 -5.00 -11.65 8.03
CA ASN A 188 -6.23 -11.81 8.82
C ASN A 188 -7.29 -10.75 8.41
N PRO A 189 -7.93 -10.89 7.24
CA PRO A 189 -8.77 -9.85 6.67
C PRO A 189 -10.15 -9.76 7.34
N ALA A 190 -10.39 -8.70 8.12
CA ALA A 190 -11.68 -8.44 8.75
C ALA A 190 -12.84 -8.33 7.74
N CYS A 191 -12.55 -7.84 6.53
CA CYS A 191 -13.52 -7.73 5.44
C CYS A 191 -14.01 -9.09 4.94
N VAL A 192 -13.15 -10.11 4.92
CA VAL A 192 -13.54 -11.49 4.58
C VAL A 192 -14.43 -12.07 5.67
N ALA A 193 -14.01 -11.94 6.94
CA ALA A 193 -14.77 -12.44 8.08
C ALA A 193 -16.16 -11.79 8.22
N SER A 194 -16.32 -10.55 7.76
CA SER A 194 -17.55 -9.77 7.90
C SER A 194 -18.52 -9.94 6.73
N CYS A 195 -18.20 -10.72 5.71
CA CYS A 195 -19.08 -10.91 4.56
C CYS A 195 -20.09 -12.04 4.79
N PRO A 196 -21.41 -11.75 4.94
CA PRO A 196 -22.39 -12.80 5.19
C PRO A 196 -22.56 -13.77 4.01
N SER A 197 -22.36 -13.30 2.77
CA SER A 197 -22.49 -14.15 1.57
C SER A 197 -21.22 -14.92 1.23
N GLY A 198 -20.10 -14.68 1.92
CA GLY A 198 -18.81 -15.29 1.58
C GLY A 198 -18.26 -14.89 0.20
N SER A 199 -18.75 -13.78 -0.37
CA SER A 199 -18.31 -13.31 -1.69
C SER A 199 -16.91 -12.74 -1.69
N ILE A 200 -16.42 -12.22 -0.55
CA ILE A 200 -15.05 -11.78 -0.41
C ILE A 200 -14.19 -12.91 0.15
N TYR A 201 -13.07 -13.18 -0.48
CA TYR A 201 -12.23 -14.32 -0.16
C TYR A 201 -10.75 -13.98 -0.38
N LYS A 202 -9.87 -14.76 0.26
CA LYS A 202 -8.43 -14.71 0.08
C LYS A 202 -8.01 -15.87 -0.82
N ARG A 203 -7.30 -15.58 -1.89
CA ARG A 203 -6.74 -16.61 -2.78
C ARG A 203 -5.68 -17.40 -2.04
N GLU A 204 -5.64 -18.71 -2.28
CA GLU A 204 -4.64 -19.57 -1.63
C GLU A 204 -3.29 -19.52 -2.31
N GLU A 205 -3.27 -19.31 -3.63
CA GLU A 205 -2.09 -19.33 -4.47
C GLU A 205 -1.15 -18.13 -4.29
N ASP A 206 -1.69 -16.94 -4.01
CA ASP A 206 -0.91 -15.70 -3.93
C ASP A 206 -1.28 -14.78 -2.76
N GLY A 207 -2.29 -15.18 -1.99
CA GLY A 207 -2.76 -14.42 -0.83
C GLY A 207 -3.55 -13.15 -1.17
N ILE A 208 -3.87 -12.89 -2.44
CA ILE A 208 -4.63 -11.71 -2.84
C ILE A 208 -6.09 -11.86 -2.39
N VAL A 209 -6.62 -10.81 -1.75
CA VAL A 209 -8.03 -10.77 -1.34
C VAL A 209 -8.88 -10.21 -2.47
N LEU A 210 -9.87 -10.96 -2.93
CA LEU A 210 -10.77 -10.63 -4.03
C LEU A 210 -12.24 -10.65 -3.61
N ILE A 211 -13.10 -10.13 -4.48
CA ILE A 211 -14.56 -10.16 -4.33
C ILE A 211 -15.14 -10.87 -5.55
N ASP A 212 -15.81 -11.98 -5.32
CA ASP A 212 -16.62 -12.67 -6.32
C ASP A 212 -17.86 -11.81 -6.61
N GLN A 213 -17.89 -11.25 -7.81
CA GLN A 213 -18.93 -10.31 -8.20
C GLN A 213 -20.31 -11.00 -8.39
N ASP A 214 -20.34 -12.29 -8.70
CA ASP A 214 -21.59 -13.03 -8.87
C ASP A 214 -22.25 -13.33 -7.53
N LYS A 215 -21.44 -13.61 -6.51
CA LYS A 215 -21.91 -13.86 -5.14
C LYS A 215 -22.13 -12.59 -4.31
N CYS A 216 -21.59 -11.45 -4.71
CA CYS A 216 -21.75 -10.20 -3.98
C CYS A 216 -23.21 -9.73 -3.99
N ARG A 217 -23.78 -9.49 -2.79
CA ARG A 217 -25.15 -9.02 -2.61
C ARG A 217 -25.26 -7.53 -2.26
N GLY A 218 -24.14 -6.81 -2.27
CA GLY A 218 -24.13 -5.36 -2.04
C GLY A 218 -24.45 -4.93 -0.60
N TRP A 219 -24.37 -5.80 0.38
CA TRP A 219 -24.68 -5.46 1.79
C TRP A 219 -23.67 -4.53 2.46
N ARG A 220 -22.53 -4.28 1.84
CA ARG A 220 -21.48 -3.33 2.25
C ARG A 220 -20.85 -3.60 3.62
N MET A 221 -21.06 -4.78 4.23
CA MET A 221 -20.44 -5.14 5.51
C MET A 221 -18.92 -5.14 5.42
N CYS A 222 -18.35 -5.54 4.29
CA CYS A 222 -16.90 -5.48 4.03
C CYS A 222 -16.36 -4.05 3.97
N VAL A 223 -17.17 -3.06 3.55
CA VAL A 223 -16.78 -1.64 3.49
C VAL A 223 -16.58 -1.11 4.91
N SER A 224 -17.55 -1.36 5.81
CA SER A 224 -17.45 -0.93 7.21
C SER A 224 -16.38 -1.70 7.97
N ALA A 225 -16.23 -3.01 7.73
CA ALA A 225 -15.27 -3.85 8.44
C ALA A 225 -13.81 -3.59 8.07
N CYS A 226 -13.51 -3.06 6.87
CA CYS A 226 -12.16 -2.70 6.50
C CYS A 226 -11.67 -1.49 7.32
N PRO A 227 -10.64 -1.63 8.20
CA PRO A 227 -10.17 -0.48 8.98
C PRO A 227 -9.46 0.56 8.11
N TYR A 228 -8.88 0.13 7.00
CA TYR A 228 -8.20 1.01 6.04
C TYR A 228 -9.16 1.69 5.05
N LYS A 229 -10.46 1.36 5.08
CA LYS A 229 -11.49 1.89 4.16
C LYS A 229 -11.10 1.81 2.68
N LYS A 230 -10.51 0.68 2.27
CA LYS A 230 -10.07 0.41 0.90
C LYS A 230 -11.01 -0.53 0.12
N ILE A 231 -12.26 -0.61 0.54
CA ILE A 231 -13.35 -1.27 -0.18
C ILE A 231 -14.39 -0.21 -0.48
N TYR A 232 -14.83 -0.19 -1.72
CA TYR A 232 -15.76 0.81 -2.26
C TYR A 232 -17.03 0.13 -2.75
N TYR A 233 -18.09 0.89 -2.87
CA TYR A 233 -19.35 0.41 -3.40
C TYR A 233 -19.59 1.00 -4.79
N ASN A 234 -19.81 0.14 -5.76
CA ASN A 234 -20.17 0.59 -7.10
C ASN A 234 -21.67 0.86 -7.15
N TRP A 235 -22.04 2.13 -7.23
CA TRP A 235 -23.43 2.59 -7.22
C TRP A 235 -24.21 2.18 -8.47
N LYS A 236 -23.53 1.91 -9.59
CA LYS A 236 -24.17 1.44 -10.82
C LYS A 236 -24.46 -0.05 -10.78
N SER A 237 -23.50 -0.87 -10.35
CA SER A 237 -23.66 -2.33 -10.31
C SER A 237 -24.29 -2.84 -9.02
N GLY A 238 -24.34 -2.01 -7.96
CA GLY A 238 -24.85 -2.41 -6.65
C GLY A 238 -23.91 -3.40 -5.90
N LYS A 239 -22.62 -3.41 -6.22
CA LYS A 239 -21.67 -4.39 -5.69
C LYS A 239 -20.45 -3.72 -5.06
N ALA A 240 -19.79 -4.42 -4.16
CA ALA A 240 -18.54 -3.96 -3.56
C ALA A 240 -17.37 -4.25 -4.49
N GLU A 241 -16.40 -3.33 -4.52
CA GLU A 241 -15.19 -3.43 -5.31
C GLU A 241 -13.98 -2.90 -4.54
N LYS A 242 -12.80 -3.40 -4.85
CA LYS A 242 -11.55 -3.02 -4.18
C LYS A 242 -10.33 -3.25 -5.07
N CYS A 243 -9.18 -2.76 -4.65
CA CYS A 243 -7.92 -3.12 -5.27
C CYS A 243 -7.78 -4.64 -5.39
N ILE A 244 -7.50 -5.12 -6.59
CA ILE A 244 -7.30 -6.54 -6.91
C ILE A 244 -5.81 -6.90 -6.99
N PHE A 245 -4.92 -6.02 -6.53
CA PHE A 245 -3.46 -6.14 -6.64
C PHE A 245 -2.96 -6.38 -8.07
N CYS A 246 -3.75 -5.95 -9.06
CA CYS A 246 -3.54 -6.20 -10.49
C CYS A 246 -3.23 -7.68 -10.79
N TYR A 247 -3.94 -8.63 -10.15
CA TYR A 247 -3.62 -10.06 -10.23
C TYR A 247 -3.44 -10.59 -11.66
N PRO A 248 -4.14 -10.11 -12.71
CA PRO A 248 -3.89 -10.58 -14.06
C PRO A 248 -2.48 -10.24 -14.56
N ARG A 249 -1.90 -9.14 -14.05
CA ARG A 249 -0.50 -8.78 -14.34
C ARG A 249 0.47 -9.60 -13.49
N ILE A 250 0.16 -9.79 -12.22
CA ILE A 250 0.96 -10.63 -11.31
C ILE A 250 1.08 -12.06 -11.85
N GLU A 251 -0.02 -12.65 -12.32
CA GLU A 251 -0.03 -13.97 -12.95
C GLU A 251 0.86 -14.04 -14.21
N ALA A 252 0.98 -12.93 -14.93
CA ALA A 252 1.87 -12.77 -16.07
C ALA A 252 3.31 -12.36 -15.69
N GLY A 253 3.66 -12.38 -14.40
CA GLY A 253 4.99 -11.96 -13.92
C GLY A 253 5.26 -10.46 -14.01
N GLN A 254 4.22 -9.65 -14.22
CA GLN A 254 4.33 -8.20 -14.35
C GLN A 254 3.95 -7.51 -13.03
N PRO A 255 4.58 -6.37 -12.69
CA PRO A 255 4.24 -5.62 -11.49
C PRO A 255 2.86 -4.97 -11.59
N THR A 256 2.31 -4.58 -10.44
CA THR A 256 1.07 -3.79 -10.40
C THR A 256 1.26 -2.46 -11.14
N VAL A 257 0.19 -1.95 -11.76
CA VAL A 257 0.23 -0.69 -12.51
C VAL A 257 0.81 0.46 -11.68
N CYS A 258 0.39 0.58 -10.42
CA CYS A 258 0.86 1.63 -9.52
C CYS A 258 2.35 1.47 -9.10
N SER A 259 2.91 0.26 -9.20
CA SER A 259 4.32 0.02 -8.93
C SER A 259 5.20 0.34 -10.13
N GLU A 260 4.75 -0.06 -11.32
CA GLU A 260 5.47 0.16 -12.56
C GLU A 260 5.56 1.64 -12.92
N THR A 261 4.46 2.39 -12.74
CA THR A 261 4.39 3.82 -13.06
C THR A 261 4.95 4.74 -11.98
N CYS A 262 5.52 4.20 -10.92
CA CYS A 262 6.05 4.98 -9.81
C CYS A 262 7.34 5.72 -10.20
N VAL A 263 7.28 7.04 -10.31
CA VAL A 263 8.42 7.90 -10.69
C VAL A 263 9.57 7.79 -9.68
N GLY A 264 9.26 7.79 -8.39
CA GLY A 264 10.25 7.70 -7.31
C GLY A 264 10.82 6.30 -7.09
N ARG A 265 10.36 5.28 -7.84
CA ARG A 265 10.76 3.86 -7.68
C ARG A 265 10.65 3.38 -6.23
N ILE A 266 9.57 3.79 -5.54
CA ILE A 266 9.40 3.51 -4.10
C ILE A 266 8.75 2.15 -3.80
N ARG A 267 8.25 1.44 -4.82
CA ARG A 267 7.44 0.23 -4.66
C ARG A 267 8.21 -1.01 -5.01
N TYR A 268 8.12 -1.98 -4.13
CA TYR A 268 8.79 -3.28 -4.22
C TYR A 268 7.76 -4.38 -4.10
N LEU A 269 7.87 -5.42 -4.90
CA LEU A 269 6.99 -6.59 -4.89
C LEU A 269 7.82 -7.85 -4.69
N GLY A 270 7.37 -8.74 -3.82
CA GLY A 270 8.06 -9.99 -3.57
C GLY A 270 7.18 -10.96 -2.80
N VAL A 271 7.65 -12.19 -2.72
CA VAL A 271 6.96 -13.29 -2.05
C VAL A 271 7.42 -13.41 -0.61
N LEU A 272 6.49 -13.66 0.29
CA LEU A 272 6.72 -14.03 1.69
C LEU A 272 6.16 -15.43 1.93
N LEU A 273 6.95 -16.31 2.55
CA LEU A 273 6.50 -17.58 3.10
C LEU A 273 6.06 -17.38 4.55
N TYR A 274 4.96 -17.98 4.94
CA TYR A 274 4.43 -17.82 6.29
C TYR A 274 3.73 -19.09 6.80
N ASP A 275 3.71 -19.24 8.13
CA ASP A 275 2.98 -20.29 8.81
C ASP A 275 1.51 -19.89 9.02
N ALA A 276 0.61 -20.50 8.26
CA ALA A 276 -0.81 -20.19 8.31
C ALA A 276 -1.46 -20.55 9.66
N ASP A 277 -0.93 -21.54 10.37
CA ASP A 277 -1.45 -21.99 11.66
C ASP A 277 -1.19 -20.95 12.78
N ARG A 278 -0.24 -20.03 12.60
CA ARG A 278 0.13 -19.00 13.58
C ARG A 278 -0.64 -17.68 13.44
N ILE A 279 -1.40 -17.50 12.37
CA ILE A 279 -2.10 -16.24 12.06
C ILE A 279 -3.07 -15.84 13.21
N GLU A 280 -3.90 -16.77 13.67
CA GLU A 280 -4.88 -16.47 14.73
C GLU A 280 -4.19 -16.11 16.05
N ALA A 281 -3.16 -16.86 16.43
CA ALA A 281 -2.39 -16.60 17.64
C ALA A 281 -1.69 -15.22 17.60
N ALA A 282 -1.08 -14.88 16.47
CA ALA A 282 -0.43 -13.57 16.30
C ALA A 282 -1.45 -12.42 16.34
N ALA A 283 -2.60 -12.56 15.68
CA ALA A 283 -3.66 -11.55 15.75
C ALA A 283 -4.29 -11.44 17.15
N ALA A 284 -4.24 -12.50 17.97
CA ALA A 284 -4.76 -12.54 19.34
C ALA A 284 -3.73 -12.11 20.40
N THR A 285 -2.53 -11.67 20.01
CA THR A 285 -1.49 -11.16 20.93
C THR A 285 -2.08 -10.14 21.90
N GLU A 286 -1.68 -10.19 23.18
CA GLU A 286 -2.32 -9.46 24.25
C GLU A 286 -2.17 -7.95 24.10
N HIS A 287 -0.94 -7.49 24.00
CA HIS A 287 -0.64 -6.07 23.90
C HIS A 287 -0.48 -5.63 22.44
N ASP A 288 -1.06 -4.51 22.08
CA ASP A 288 -1.02 -3.99 20.71
C ASP A 288 0.42 -3.70 20.25
N ARG A 289 1.31 -3.30 21.15
CA ARG A 289 2.73 -3.05 20.86
C ARG A 289 3.50 -4.29 20.41
N ASP A 290 3.06 -5.48 20.82
CA ASP A 290 3.71 -6.74 20.47
C ASP A 290 3.26 -7.29 19.11
N LEU A 291 2.20 -6.70 18.51
CA LEU A 291 1.62 -7.17 17.25
C LEU A 291 2.59 -7.10 16.08
N TYR A 292 3.46 -6.10 16.04
CA TYR A 292 4.49 -6.02 15.01
C TYR A 292 5.43 -7.23 15.06
N GLN A 293 5.96 -7.55 16.23
CA GLN A 293 6.84 -8.70 16.37
C GLN A 293 6.09 -10.02 16.16
N ALA A 294 4.86 -10.14 16.67
CA ALA A 294 4.03 -11.31 16.45
C ALA A 294 3.74 -11.55 14.96
N GLN A 295 3.58 -10.50 14.17
CA GLN A 295 3.45 -10.60 12.72
C GLN A 295 4.76 -11.03 12.05
N LEU A 296 5.92 -10.53 12.47
CA LEU A 296 7.21 -10.97 11.95
C LEU A 296 7.46 -12.45 12.22
N ASP A 297 7.08 -12.95 13.38
CA ASP A 297 7.29 -14.34 13.81
C ASP A 297 6.46 -15.36 13.00
N ILE A 298 5.49 -14.91 12.20
CA ILE A 298 4.76 -15.77 11.29
C ILE A 298 5.58 -16.09 10.04
N PHE A 299 6.45 -15.17 9.62
CA PHE A 299 7.22 -15.33 8.39
C PHE A 299 8.37 -16.30 8.59
N LEU A 300 8.63 -17.08 7.54
CA LEU A 300 9.58 -18.16 7.54
C LEU A 300 10.79 -17.82 6.65
N ASP A 301 11.97 -18.29 7.08
CA ASP A 301 13.19 -18.09 6.29
C ASP A 301 13.14 -18.96 5.01
N PRO A 302 13.14 -18.32 3.82
CA PRO A 302 13.11 -19.04 2.56
C PRO A 302 14.43 -19.76 2.22
N ASN A 303 15.46 -19.58 3.06
CA ASN A 303 16.75 -20.28 2.92
C ASN A 303 16.86 -21.51 3.84
N ASP A 304 15.97 -21.67 4.82
CA ASP A 304 15.95 -22.85 5.69
C ASP A 304 15.51 -24.10 4.89
N PRO A 305 16.36 -25.15 4.79
CA PRO A 305 16.01 -26.36 4.06
C PRO A 305 14.73 -27.04 4.57
N LYS A 306 14.45 -26.98 5.86
CA LYS A 306 13.25 -27.56 6.47
C LYS A 306 11.98 -26.82 6.04
N VAL A 307 12.05 -25.49 5.96
CA VAL A 307 10.96 -24.65 5.46
C VAL A 307 10.70 -24.97 4.00
N ILE A 308 11.74 -25.07 3.19
CA ILE A 308 11.60 -25.36 1.75
C ILE A 308 11.02 -26.77 1.51
N GLU A 309 11.48 -27.77 2.26
CA GLU A 309 10.95 -29.13 2.15
C GLU A 309 9.47 -29.17 2.51
N GLN A 310 9.07 -28.57 3.64
CA GLN A 310 7.67 -28.49 4.05
C GLN A 310 6.83 -27.67 3.05
N ALA A 311 7.36 -26.59 2.53
CA ALA A 311 6.65 -25.77 1.55
C ALA A 311 6.36 -26.54 0.23
N ARG A 312 7.28 -27.40 -0.19
CA ARG A 312 7.04 -28.30 -1.33
C ARG A 312 5.96 -29.33 -1.02
N LEU A 313 5.96 -29.92 0.18
CA LEU A 313 4.91 -30.83 0.63
C LEU A 313 3.53 -30.15 0.70
N ASP A 314 3.50 -28.87 1.07
CA ASP A 314 2.29 -28.04 1.11
C ASP A 314 1.86 -27.54 -0.28
N GLY A 315 2.58 -27.91 -1.36
CA GLY A 315 2.22 -27.66 -2.75
C GLY A 315 2.66 -26.30 -3.31
N ILE A 316 3.64 -25.63 -2.67
CA ILE A 316 4.17 -24.35 -3.21
C ILE A 316 5.11 -24.64 -4.38
N PRO A 317 4.88 -24.04 -5.57
CA PRO A 317 5.70 -24.26 -6.75
C PRO A 317 7.14 -23.76 -6.56
N GLU A 318 8.11 -24.41 -7.20
CA GLU A 318 9.53 -24.08 -7.09
C GLU A 318 9.85 -22.63 -7.48
N GLN A 319 9.14 -22.08 -8.48
CA GLN A 319 9.30 -20.68 -8.89
C GLN A 319 8.95 -19.68 -7.75
N TRP A 320 7.95 -20.04 -6.93
CA TRP A 320 7.57 -19.24 -5.76
C TRP A 320 8.63 -19.31 -4.65
N LEU A 321 9.23 -20.49 -4.44
CA LEU A 321 10.31 -20.67 -3.48
C LEU A 321 11.57 -19.89 -3.90
N GLN A 322 11.90 -19.90 -5.19
CA GLN A 322 13.01 -19.11 -5.73
C GLN A 322 12.73 -17.59 -5.61
N ALA A 323 11.50 -17.17 -5.88
CA ALA A 323 11.10 -15.77 -5.72
C ALA A 323 11.14 -15.34 -4.24
N ALA A 324 10.74 -16.21 -3.31
CA ALA A 324 10.82 -15.92 -1.88
C ALA A 324 12.26 -15.67 -1.41
N ARG A 325 13.23 -16.47 -1.87
CA ARG A 325 14.66 -16.29 -1.55
C ARG A 325 15.23 -14.94 -2.03
N LYS A 326 14.72 -14.41 -3.13
CA LYS A 326 15.16 -13.14 -3.72
C LYS A 326 14.26 -11.96 -3.36
N SER A 327 13.26 -12.19 -2.51
CA SER A 327 12.20 -11.24 -2.23
C SER A 327 12.71 -9.95 -1.57
N PRO A 328 12.57 -8.78 -2.22
CA PRO A 328 12.92 -7.53 -1.58
C PRO A 328 12.00 -7.20 -0.40
N VAL A 329 10.79 -7.74 -0.41
CA VAL A 329 9.83 -7.57 0.69
C VAL A 329 10.30 -8.33 1.92
N TYR A 330 10.78 -9.57 1.77
CA TYR A 330 11.34 -10.36 2.86
C TYR A 330 12.57 -9.65 3.47
N LYS A 331 13.50 -9.21 2.63
CA LYS A 331 14.70 -8.49 3.07
C LYS A 331 14.37 -7.24 3.87
N MET A 332 13.51 -6.37 3.35
CA MET A 332 13.18 -5.10 4.02
C MET A 332 12.32 -5.25 5.26
N ALA A 333 11.36 -6.18 5.28
CA ALA A 333 10.45 -6.35 6.40
C ALA A 333 11.00 -7.28 7.50
N VAL A 334 11.67 -8.37 7.13
CA VAL A 334 12.05 -9.43 8.06
C VAL A 334 13.54 -9.40 8.40
N GLU A 335 14.43 -9.37 7.40
CA GLU A 335 15.89 -9.37 7.62
C GLU A 335 16.39 -8.01 8.11
N TRP A 336 16.19 -6.97 7.32
CA TRP A 336 16.69 -5.63 7.67
C TRP A 336 15.74 -4.86 8.59
N LYS A 337 14.52 -5.30 8.78
CA LYS A 337 13.51 -4.67 9.66
C LYS A 337 13.41 -3.15 9.50
N VAL A 338 13.50 -2.69 8.24
CA VAL A 338 13.37 -1.27 7.89
C VAL A 338 11.97 -0.93 7.35
N ALA A 339 11.17 -1.93 7.02
CA ALA A 339 9.79 -1.77 6.59
C ALA A 339 8.83 -2.23 7.69
N LEU A 340 7.82 -1.42 7.99
CA LEU A 340 6.89 -1.56 9.11
C LEU A 340 5.45 -1.65 8.59
N PRO A 341 4.53 -2.37 9.27
CA PRO A 341 3.13 -2.48 8.87
C PRO A 341 2.35 -1.21 9.23
N LEU A 342 1.25 -0.96 8.53
CA LEU A 342 0.34 0.16 8.84
C LEU A 342 -0.70 -0.27 9.88
N HIS A 343 -0.77 0.43 11.01
CA HIS A 343 -1.75 0.21 12.08
C HIS A 343 -1.90 -1.26 12.51
N PRO A 344 -0.85 -1.89 13.03
CA PRO A 344 -0.92 -3.29 13.46
C PRO A 344 -1.98 -3.55 14.53
N GLU A 345 -2.37 -2.52 15.33
CA GLU A 345 -3.42 -2.59 16.34
C GLU A 345 -4.82 -2.92 15.76
N TYR A 346 -5.00 -2.80 14.45
CA TYR A 346 -6.23 -3.28 13.80
C TYR A 346 -6.29 -4.81 13.70
N ARG A 347 -5.20 -5.51 14.03
CA ARG A 347 -5.07 -6.98 14.10
C ARG A 347 -5.39 -7.70 12.79
N THR A 348 -5.27 -6.99 11.68
CA THR A 348 -5.53 -7.52 10.35
C THR A 348 -4.29 -8.13 9.70
N LEU A 349 -3.10 -7.91 10.26
CA LEU A 349 -1.80 -8.37 9.76
C LEU A 349 -1.61 -7.96 8.29
N PRO A 350 -1.37 -6.67 8.02
CA PRO A 350 -1.25 -6.15 6.65
C PRO A 350 -0.04 -6.71 5.91
N MET A 351 -0.16 -6.85 4.59
CA MET A 351 0.91 -7.35 3.72
C MET A 351 1.51 -6.26 2.81
N VAL A 352 1.13 -5.02 3.05
CA VAL A 352 1.83 -3.83 2.52
C VAL A 352 2.59 -3.19 3.67
N TRP A 353 3.87 -2.92 3.43
CA TRP A 353 4.83 -2.47 4.42
C TRP A 353 5.38 -1.10 4.05
N TYR A 354 5.80 -0.33 5.02
CA TYR A 354 6.20 1.05 4.84
C TYR A 354 7.56 1.32 5.47
N VAL A 355 8.51 1.80 4.67
CA VAL A 355 9.80 2.31 5.18
C VAL A 355 9.57 3.75 5.64
N PRO A 356 9.85 4.09 6.90
CA PRO A 356 9.60 5.43 7.43
C PRO A 356 10.48 6.49 6.73
N PRO A 357 10.01 7.75 6.63
CA PRO A 357 10.77 8.80 5.97
C PRO A 357 11.83 9.42 6.88
N LEU A 358 12.96 9.82 6.29
CA LEU A 358 14.02 10.59 6.93
C LEU A 358 13.96 12.10 6.55
N SER A 359 12.81 12.58 6.14
CA SER A 359 12.56 13.87 5.50
C SER A 359 13.28 15.11 6.09
N PRO A 360 13.47 15.27 7.41
CA PRO A 360 14.13 16.45 7.96
C PRO A 360 15.66 16.44 7.95
N ILE A 361 16.31 15.41 7.47
CA ILE A 361 17.80 15.26 7.55
C ILE A 361 18.54 16.38 6.85
N SER A 362 18.02 16.92 5.75
CA SER A 362 18.69 17.99 5.03
C SER A 362 18.87 19.26 5.89
N ALA A 363 17.90 19.56 6.75
CA ALA A 363 17.99 20.68 7.69
C ALA A 363 18.98 20.41 8.83
N ALA A 364 19.05 19.21 9.34
CA ALA A 364 19.99 18.80 10.38
C ALA A 364 21.44 18.72 9.85
N ALA A 365 21.63 18.24 8.62
CA ALA A 365 22.91 18.22 7.94
C ALA A 365 23.50 19.64 7.75
N ASN A 366 22.63 20.57 7.35
CA ASN A 366 23.01 21.98 7.20
C ASN A 366 23.30 22.67 8.52
N ALA A 367 22.76 22.17 9.63
CA ALA A 367 23.03 22.67 10.99
C ALA A 367 24.29 22.07 11.65
N GLY A 368 25.07 21.24 10.95
CA GLY A 368 26.30 20.63 11.49
C GLY A 368 26.06 19.48 12.50
N HIS A 369 24.84 18.99 12.61
CA HIS A 369 24.47 17.94 13.55
C HIS A 369 24.68 16.52 13.00
N ILE A 370 25.13 16.36 11.77
CA ILE A 370 25.58 15.06 11.26
C ILE A 370 27.04 14.89 11.71
N GLY A 371 27.27 13.88 12.53
CA GLY A 371 28.55 13.64 13.19
C GLY A 371 29.75 13.72 12.22
N ILE A 372 30.69 14.54 12.58
CA ILE A 372 31.93 14.76 11.81
C ILE A 372 32.85 13.54 11.91
N ASN A 373 32.56 12.61 12.84
CA ASN A 373 33.40 11.45 13.19
C ASN A 373 32.82 10.09 12.78
N GLY A 374 31.85 10.03 11.83
CA GLY A 374 31.23 8.76 11.43
C GLY A 374 30.20 8.23 12.43
N GLU A 375 29.81 9.01 13.42
CA GLU A 375 28.72 8.68 14.33
C GLU A 375 27.38 8.91 13.65
N ILE A 376 26.45 7.97 13.86
CA ILE A 376 25.06 8.14 13.40
C ILE A 376 24.43 9.25 14.24
N PRO A 377 23.82 10.28 13.62
CA PRO A 377 23.11 11.28 14.40
C PRO A 377 21.97 10.62 15.18
N ASP A 378 21.80 10.99 16.44
CA ASP A 378 20.67 10.54 17.24
C ASP A 378 19.35 10.94 16.52
N VAL A 379 18.50 9.96 16.26
CA VAL A 379 17.20 10.16 15.59
C VAL A 379 16.38 11.24 16.29
N LYS A 380 16.50 11.38 17.62
CA LYS A 380 15.83 12.41 18.41
C LYS A 380 16.31 13.83 18.07
N GLN A 381 17.57 13.98 17.63
CA GLN A 381 18.12 15.28 17.22
C GLN A 381 17.63 15.70 15.81
N LEU A 382 17.18 14.75 15.00
CA LEU A 382 16.72 15.00 13.63
C LEU A 382 15.32 15.59 13.52
N ARG A 383 14.66 15.89 14.65
CA ARG A 383 13.28 16.41 14.71
C ARG A 383 12.26 15.55 13.97
N ILE A 384 12.52 14.24 13.84
CA ILE A 384 11.54 13.29 13.32
C ILE A 384 10.52 12.99 14.41
N PRO A 385 9.21 13.08 14.15
CA PRO A 385 8.20 12.77 15.15
C PRO A 385 8.08 11.24 15.32
N VAL A 386 9.03 10.62 16.02
CA VAL A 386 9.11 9.17 16.19
C VAL A 386 7.84 8.58 16.81
N LYS A 387 7.26 9.26 17.80
CA LYS A 387 5.98 8.84 18.39
C LYS A 387 4.82 8.84 17.39
N TYR A 388 4.74 9.85 16.53
CA TYR A 388 3.76 9.91 15.46
C TYR A 388 3.91 8.72 14.50
N LEU A 389 5.15 8.45 14.07
CA LEU A 389 5.45 7.31 13.23
C LEU A 389 5.18 5.98 13.94
N ALA A 390 5.44 5.90 15.24
CA ALA A 390 5.16 4.72 16.04
C ALA A 390 3.64 4.47 16.18
N ASN A 391 2.86 5.51 16.40
CA ASN A 391 1.40 5.41 16.43
C ASN A 391 0.84 4.94 15.07
N LEU A 392 1.44 5.39 13.98
CA LEU A 392 1.04 5.01 12.62
C LEU A 392 1.45 3.57 12.24
N LEU A 393 2.67 3.14 12.64
CA LEU A 393 3.31 1.95 12.05
C LEU A 393 3.55 0.80 13.04
N THR A 394 3.56 1.05 14.34
CA THR A 394 3.96 0.07 15.35
C THR A 394 3.11 0.08 16.62
N ALA A 395 1.87 0.56 16.52
CA ALA A 395 0.93 0.66 17.65
C ALA A 395 1.52 1.38 18.89
N GLY A 396 2.33 2.42 18.65
CA GLY A 396 2.95 3.27 19.68
C GLY A 396 4.28 2.76 20.24
N ASP A 397 4.83 1.65 19.74
CA ASP A 397 6.19 1.21 20.08
C ASP A 397 7.22 1.99 19.23
N THR A 398 8.06 2.79 19.89
CA THR A 398 9.06 3.63 19.20
C THR A 398 10.30 2.84 18.77
N GLN A 399 10.62 1.74 19.43
CA GLN A 399 11.87 1.00 19.19
C GLN A 399 12.02 0.48 17.75
N PRO A 400 11.00 -0.15 17.11
CA PRO A 400 11.15 -0.59 15.73
C PRO A 400 11.30 0.58 14.74
N VAL A 401 10.67 1.72 15.01
CA VAL A 401 10.79 2.93 14.18
C VAL A 401 12.20 3.51 14.30
N GLU A 402 12.72 3.68 15.54
CA GLU A 402 14.07 4.17 15.81
C GLU A 402 15.10 3.26 15.10
N ARG A 403 15.01 1.94 15.27
CA ARG A 403 15.87 0.96 14.61
C ARG A 403 15.85 1.07 13.09
N ALA A 404 14.67 1.21 12.49
CA ALA A 404 14.54 1.36 11.04
C ALA A 404 15.23 2.64 10.54
N LEU A 405 15.02 3.75 11.23
CA LEU A 405 15.65 5.04 10.91
C LEU A 405 17.17 5.00 11.09
N GLU A 406 17.66 4.43 12.19
CA GLU A 406 19.10 4.27 12.46
C GLU A 406 19.80 3.44 11.38
N ARG A 407 19.21 2.32 10.95
CA ARG A 407 19.75 1.49 9.85
C ARG A 407 19.83 2.24 8.53
N MET A 408 18.79 3.05 8.22
CA MET A 408 18.81 3.88 7.02
C MET A 408 19.85 5.00 7.09
N LEU A 409 20.06 5.57 8.27
CA LEU A 409 21.11 6.57 8.50
C LEU A 409 22.50 5.96 8.38
N ALA A 410 22.71 4.80 8.99
CA ALA A 410 23.98 4.06 8.90
C ALA A 410 24.34 3.74 7.44
N MET A 411 23.36 3.26 6.66
CA MET A 411 23.55 3.03 5.23
C MET A 411 24.00 4.31 4.50
N ARG A 412 23.36 5.44 4.76
CA ARG A 412 23.71 6.71 4.12
C ARG A 412 25.09 7.22 4.54
N ALA A 413 25.42 7.12 5.82
CA ALA A 413 26.72 7.51 6.36
C ALA A 413 27.84 6.67 5.72
N TYR A 414 27.69 5.34 5.74
CA TYR A 414 28.64 4.42 5.12
C TYR A 414 28.85 4.72 3.63
N GLN A 415 27.77 4.89 2.85
CA GLN A 415 27.86 5.15 1.42
C GLN A 415 28.50 6.51 1.11
N ARG A 416 28.23 7.53 1.94
CA ARG A 416 28.86 8.84 1.80
C ARG A 416 30.36 8.75 2.01
N GLU A 417 30.81 8.14 3.10
CA GLU A 417 32.24 7.98 3.37
C GLU A 417 32.94 7.19 2.27
N LYS A 418 32.33 6.10 1.81
CA LYS A 418 32.87 5.26 0.74
C LYS A 418 33.03 6.01 -0.60
N HIS A 419 32.00 6.76 -1.01
CA HIS A 419 31.96 7.34 -2.35
C HIS A 419 32.42 8.79 -2.42
N VAL A 420 32.33 9.56 -1.34
CA VAL A 420 32.71 10.97 -1.29
C VAL A 420 34.08 11.14 -0.66
N GLU A 421 34.34 10.42 0.43
CA GLU A 421 35.58 10.58 1.19
C GLU A 421 36.63 9.52 0.85
N GLY A 422 36.24 8.48 0.11
CA GLY A 422 37.14 7.39 -0.30
C GLY A 422 37.60 6.50 0.87
N ARG A 423 36.87 6.52 2.00
CA ARG A 423 37.18 5.73 3.19
C ARG A 423 36.10 4.68 3.42
N ILE A 424 36.52 3.49 3.88
CA ILE A 424 35.60 2.46 4.36
C ILE A 424 35.60 2.54 5.89
N ASN A 425 34.51 2.97 6.47
CA ASN A 425 34.31 3.04 7.91
C ASN A 425 33.09 2.22 8.29
N THR A 426 33.28 1.21 9.11
CA THR A 426 32.21 0.30 9.55
C THR A 426 31.65 0.67 10.92
N ALA A 427 32.19 1.66 11.61
CA ALA A 427 31.78 2.01 12.98
C ALA A 427 30.27 2.33 13.09
N ALA A 428 29.70 2.99 12.06
CA ALA A 428 28.26 3.24 11.99
C ALA A 428 27.43 1.96 11.81
N LEU A 429 28.00 0.95 11.12
CA LEU A 429 27.34 -0.33 10.88
C LEU A 429 27.30 -1.19 12.14
N ASP A 430 28.38 -1.16 12.91
CA ASP A 430 28.50 -1.90 14.17
C ASP A 430 27.44 -1.45 15.19
N GLN A 431 27.10 -0.14 15.21
CA GLN A 431 26.07 0.42 16.08
C GLN A 431 24.67 -0.15 15.77
N VAL A 432 24.37 -0.40 14.49
CA VAL A 432 23.07 -0.92 14.04
C VAL A 432 23.06 -2.43 13.81
N GLN A 433 24.17 -3.09 14.13
CA GLN A 433 24.36 -4.55 13.99
C GLN A 433 24.12 -5.01 12.53
N MET A 434 24.71 -4.31 11.57
CA MET A 434 24.67 -4.66 10.16
C MET A 434 26.08 -4.90 9.62
N THR A 435 26.19 -5.86 8.73
CA THR A 435 27.43 -6.15 8.01
C THR A 435 27.59 -5.22 6.80
N GLN A 436 28.83 -5.07 6.33
CA GLN A 436 29.10 -4.31 5.11
C GLN A 436 28.33 -4.86 3.91
N ALA A 437 28.24 -6.19 3.76
CA ALA A 437 27.54 -6.83 2.66
C ALA A 437 26.02 -6.52 2.69
N GLU A 438 25.40 -6.60 3.86
CA GLU A 438 23.98 -6.26 4.03
C GLU A 438 23.69 -4.80 3.68
N VAL A 439 24.54 -3.87 4.10
CA VAL A 439 24.35 -2.44 3.81
C VAL A 439 24.58 -2.12 2.34
N GLU A 440 25.52 -2.76 1.68
CA GLU A 440 25.73 -2.61 0.24
C GLU A 440 24.54 -3.17 -0.54
N GLU A 441 24.01 -4.30 -0.15
CA GLU A 441 22.79 -4.87 -0.72
C GLU A 441 21.57 -3.99 -0.45
N MET A 442 21.42 -3.48 0.78
CA MET A 442 20.35 -2.55 1.15
C MET A 442 20.41 -1.28 0.31
N TYR A 443 21.59 -0.71 0.10
CA TYR A 443 21.78 0.44 -0.77
C TYR A 443 21.41 0.13 -2.23
N HIS A 444 21.85 -1.03 -2.73
CA HIS A 444 21.52 -1.45 -4.09
C HIS A 444 20.00 -1.58 -4.29
N VAL A 445 19.32 -2.26 -3.39
CA VAL A 445 17.87 -2.46 -3.46
C VAL A 445 17.10 -1.16 -3.24
N MET A 446 17.45 -0.35 -2.23
CA MET A 446 16.64 0.79 -1.83
C MET A 446 16.97 2.08 -2.56
N ALA A 447 18.24 2.35 -2.88
CA ALA A 447 18.67 3.59 -3.51
C ALA A 447 18.74 3.46 -5.03
N ILE A 448 19.47 2.48 -5.56
CA ILE A 448 19.58 2.23 -7.00
C ILE A 448 18.25 1.72 -7.54
N ALA A 449 17.65 0.74 -6.86
CA ALA A 449 16.30 0.28 -7.10
C ALA A 449 16.03 -0.10 -8.56
N ASN A 450 16.87 -0.99 -9.12
CA ASN A 450 16.66 -1.51 -10.47
C ASN A 450 15.31 -2.24 -10.58
N TYR A 451 14.84 -2.46 -11.78
CA TYR A 451 13.56 -3.10 -12.02
C TYR A 451 13.52 -4.53 -11.45
N GLU A 452 14.54 -5.30 -11.71
CA GLU A 452 14.68 -6.70 -11.27
C GLU A 452 14.80 -6.85 -9.76
N ASP A 453 15.43 -5.86 -9.10
CA ASP A 453 15.58 -5.85 -7.65
C ASP A 453 14.28 -5.48 -6.94
N ARG A 454 13.46 -4.66 -7.58
CA ARG A 454 12.18 -4.21 -7.04
C ARG A 454 11.04 -5.19 -7.26
N PHE A 455 11.05 -5.97 -8.34
CA PHE A 455 9.93 -6.79 -8.76
C PHE A 455 10.34 -8.25 -8.90
N VAL A 456 10.23 -8.98 -7.82
CA VAL A 456 10.50 -10.42 -7.77
C VAL A 456 9.16 -11.16 -7.70
N ILE A 457 8.58 -11.36 -8.88
CA ILE A 457 7.24 -11.91 -9.05
C ILE A 457 7.36 -13.27 -9.76
N PRO A 458 6.88 -14.38 -9.15
CA PRO A 458 6.84 -15.65 -9.83
C PRO A 458 5.78 -15.61 -10.93
N SER A 459 6.08 -16.18 -12.08
CA SER A 459 5.13 -16.32 -13.19
C SER A 459 4.77 -17.78 -13.37
N THR A 460 3.49 -18.09 -13.44
CA THR A 460 2.98 -19.39 -13.83
C THR A 460 2.86 -19.53 -15.36
N HIS A 461 2.94 -18.40 -16.07
CA HIS A 461 2.76 -18.31 -17.52
C HIS A 461 3.86 -17.44 -18.16
N ARG A 462 5.13 -17.77 -17.88
CA ARG A 462 6.26 -16.98 -18.30
C ARG A 462 6.32 -16.74 -19.82
N GLU A 463 6.10 -17.76 -20.61
CA GLU A 463 6.09 -17.66 -22.07
C GLU A 463 5.03 -16.66 -22.54
N TYR A 464 3.83 -16.74 -21.96
CA TYR A 464 2.75 -15.79 -22.24
C TYR A 464 3.07 -14.37 -21.77
N ALA A 465 3.80 -14.24 -20.68
CA ALA A 465 4.25 -12.93 -20.18
C ALA A 465 5.31 -12.30 -21.10
N GLU A 466 6.23 -13.10 -21.60
CA GLU A 466 7.26 -12.67 -22.58
C GLU A 466 6.60 -12.20 -23.88
N ASP A 467 5.71 -12.99 -24.45
CA ASP A 467 4.94 -12.61 -25.65
C ASP A 467 4.13 -11.32 -25.43
N THR A 468 3.51 -11.18 -24.27
CA THR A 468 2.72 -9.99 -23.93
C THR A 468 3.60 -8.76 -23.72
N PHE A 469 4.80 -8.94 -23.18
CA PHE A 469 5.77 -7.89 -22.98
C PHE A 469 6.29 -7.36 -24.31
N ASP A 470 6.67 -8.24 -25.21
CA ASP A 470 7.15 -7.89 -26.55
C ASP A 470 6.08 -7.18 -27.38
N MET A 471 4.83 -7.65 -27.32
CA MET A 471 3.71 -7.01 -28.01
C MET A 471 3.36 -5.61 -27.47
N ARG A 472 3.70 -5.28 -26.24
CA ARG A 472 3.30 -4.04 -25.55
C ARG A 472 4.41 -2.99 -25.41
N GLY A 473 5.58 -3.23 -26.03
CA GLY A 473 6.70 -2.30 -25.93
C GLY A 473 7.18 -2.03 -24.50
N GLY A 474 7.00 -2.98 -23.60
CA GLY A 474 7.53 -2.94 -22.22
C GLY A 474 6.84 -2.01 -21.23
N CYS A 475 5.89 -1.17 -21.65
CA CYS A 475 5.21 -0.21 -20.75
C CYS A 475 3.76 -0.58 -20.40
N GLY A 476 3.26 -1.72 -20.88
CA GLY A 476 1.88 -2.13 -20.65
C GLY A 476 0.84 -1.39 -21.48
N PHE A 477 1.25 -0.42 -22.30
CA PHE A 477 0.42 0.28 -23.26
C PHE A 477 0.73 -0.24 -24.66
N SER A 478 -0.28 -0.59 -25.42
CA SER A 478 -0.17 -0.90 -26.84
C SER A 478 0.04 0.41 -27.61
N PHE A 479 1.27 0.75 -27.93
CA PHE A 479 1.58 1.67 -29.02
C PHE A 479 1.68 0.88 -30.33
N GLY A 480 0.69 0.05 -30.61
CA GLY A 480 0.66 -0.66 -31.86
C GLY A 480 0.49 0.33 -33.00
N ASN A 481 1.25 0.14 -34.10
CA ASN A 481 0.91 0.69 -35.41
C ASN A 481 -0.47 0.22 -35.88
N GLY A 482 -1.20 -0.46 -35.06
CA GLY A 482 -2.51 -1.03 -35.29
C GLY A 482 -3.70 -0.08 -35.11
N CYS A 483 -3.49 1.22 -35.02
CA CYS A 483 -4.58 2.15 -35.24
C CYS A 483 -5.08 2.16 -36.68
N SER A 484 -4.37 1.51 -37.62
CA SER A 484 -4.76 1.47 -39.03
C SER A 484 -5.43 0.18 -39.48
N ASP A 485 -5.29 -0.92 -38.75
CA ASP A 485 -5.78 -2.20 -39.25
C ASP A 485 -6.71 -2.87 -38.24
N GLY A 486 -7.96 -2.39 -38.19
CA GLY A 486 -9.11 -3.23 -37.80
C GLY A 486 -9.04 -4.12 -36.57
N ALA A 487 -8.06 -3.95 -35.69
CA ALA A 487 -8.04 -4.56 -34.37
C ALA A 487 -9.01 -3.83 -33.45
N SER A 488 -10.25 -3.81 -33.91
CA SER A 488 -11.42 -3.52 -33.11
C SER A 488 -11.40 -4.39 -31.88
N GLU A 489 -11.63 -3.78 -30.73
CA GLU A 489 -12.03 -4.43 -29.50
C GLU A 489 -10.97 -5.22 -28.72
N ALA A 490 -9.75 -4.73 -28.61
CA ALA A 490 -9.06 -4.94 -27.37
C ALA A 490 -9.62 -3.92 -26.37
N SER A 491 -10.65 -4.30 -25.64
CA SER A 491 -11.19 -3.48 -24.59
C SER A 491 -10.04 -3.14 -23.64
N LEU A 492 -9.94 -1.92 -23.16
CA LEU A 492 -9.03 -1.46 -22.11
C LEU A 492 -9.08 -2.36 -20.85
N PHE A 493 -10.00 -3.31 -20.80
CA PHE A 493 -10.30 -4.21 -19.68
C PHE A 493 -10.36 -5.68 -20.07
N GLY A 494 -10.17 -6.01 -21.35
CA GLY A 494 -10.11 -7.38 -21.81
C GLY A 494 -8.67 -7.81 -21.89
N GLY A 495 -8.30 -8.74 -21.05
CA GLY A 495 -7.17 -9.61 -21.39
C GLY A 495 -7.38 -10.20 -22.80
N PRO A 496 -6.33 -10.61 -23.49
CA PRO A 496 -6.45 -11.17 -24.83
C PRO A 496 -7.54 -12.25 -24.84
N LYS A 497 -8.40 -12.23 -25.85
CA LYS A 497 -9.38 -13.31 -26.07
C LYS A 497 -8.64 -14.62 -25.90
N ARG A 498 -9.07 -15.47 -24.96
CA ARG A 498 -8.52 -16.81 -24.77
C ARG A 498 -8.38 -17.46 -26.14
N ARG A 499 -7.16 -17.55 -26.65
CA ARG A 499 -6.88 -18.51 -27.69
C ARG A 499 -7.04 -19.87 -27.02
N THR A 500 -8.09 -20.57 -27.35
CA THR A 500 -8.21 -21.98 -27.06
C THR A 500 -7.01 -22.68 -27.74
N ILE A 501 -6.03 -23.04 -26.93
CA ILE A 501 -4.94 -23.89 -27.35
C ILE A 501 -5.62 -25.23 -27.64
N PRO A 502 -5.56 -25.79 -28.88
CA PRO A 502 -6.06 -27.12 -29.12
C PRO A 502 -5.19 -28.08 -28.31
N ILE A 503 -5.76 -28.71 -27.30
CA ILE A 503 -5.15 -29.83 -26.60
C ILE A 503 -5.04 -30.94 -27.67
N LYS A 504 -3.85 -31.14 -28.22
CA LYS A 504 -3.55 -32.38 -28.95
C LYS A 504 -3.52 -33.48 -27.90
N ALA A 505 -4.60 -34.23 -27.85
CA ALA A 505 -4.57 -35.55 -27.24
C ALA A 505 -3.65 -36.41 -28.13
N GLU A 506 -2.45 -36.69 -27.68
CA GLU A 506 -1.69 -37.81 -28.13
C GLU A 506 -2.03 -39.01 -27.25
N VAL A 507 -2.45 -40.07 -27.92
CA VAL A 507 -2.80 -41.41 -27.43
C VAL A 507 -1.64 -42.11 -26.73
#